data_a0114043f8d3d9062e160a4fa9a0e79c
#
_entry.id   a0114043f8d3d9062e160a4fa9a0e79c
#
_cell.length_a   1.000
_cell.length_b   1.000
_cell.length_c   1.000
_cell.angle_alpha   90.00
_cell.angle_beta   90.00
_cell.angle_gamma   90.00
#
_symmetry.space_group_name_H-M   'P 1'
#
loop_
_entity.id
_entity.type
_entity.pdbx_description
1 polymer ?
#
loop_
_entity_poly.entity_id
_entity_poly.type
_entity_poly.pdbx_seq_one_letter_code
_entity_poly.pdbx_strand_id
1 'polypeptide(L)'
;MALNSKDRGKILHSVARWLAGLKPVFGSKHYFEKYSYSRCVIEKLGAYRGARECPFCHKKFRRIAALVTHLIKFHSEELEEILEKCREESS
;
A
#
# COMPACT_ATOMS: atom_id res chain seq x y z
N MET A 1 13.03 0.08 14.23
CA MET A 1 13.71 -1.03 13.58
C MET A 1 13.44 -1.02 12.08
N ALA A 2 14.48 -1.04 11.27
CA ALA A 2 14.30 -1.05 9.83
C ALA A 2 13.71 -2.37 9.36
N LEU A 3 12.79 -2.31 8.40
CA LEU A 3 12.26 -3.52 7.78
C LEU A 3 13.35 -4.14 6.91
N ASN A 4 13.48 -5.46 6.95
CA ASN A 4 14.40 -6.10 6.01
C ASN A 4 13.79 -6.04 4.60
N SER A 5 14.61 -6.19 3.57
CA SER A 5 14.17 -6.02 2.19
C SER A 5 13.05 -6.98 1.78
N LYS A 6 13.03 -8.16 2.37
CA LYS A 6 12.02 -9.17 2.07
C LYS A 6 10.65 -8.78 2.62
N ASP A 7 10.61 -8.36 3.89
CA ASP A 7 9.36 -7.92 4.52
C ASP A 7 8.85 -6.63 3.91
N ARG A 8 9.75 -5.73 3.56
CA ARG A 8 9.41 -4.47 2.93
C ARG A 8 8.66 -4.70 1.59
N GLY A 9 9.17 -5.62 0.79
CA GLY A 9 8.53 -5.97 -0.48
C GLY A 9 7.13 -6.52 -0.28
N LYS A 10 6.95 -7.40 0.71
CA LYS A 10 5.65 -7.96 1.02
C LYS A 10 4.66 -6.89 1.49
N ILE A 11 5.12 -5.99 2.34
CA ILE A 11 4.28 -4.92 2.87
C ILE A 11 3.85 -3.97 1.74
N LEU A 12 4.79 -3.53 0.91
CA LEU A 12 4.51 -2.65 -0.21
C LEU A 12 3.49 -3.27 -1.17
N HIS A 13 3.70 -4.53 -1.50
CA HIS A 13 2.80 -5.24 -2.41
C HIS A 13 1.40 -5.37 -1.81
N SER A 14 1.30 -5.65 -0.51
CA SER A 14 0.00 -5.76 0.14
C SER A 14 -0.73 -4.42 0.21
N VAL A 15 -0.01 -3.33 0.43
CA VAL A 15 -0.59 -1.99 0.42
C VAL A 15 -1.13 -1.66 -0.97
N ALA A 16 -0.35 -1.97 -2.02
CA ALA A 16 -0.77 -1.71 -3.39
C ALA A 16 -2.04 -2.51 -3.76
N ARG A 17 -2.10 -3.77 -3.35
CA ARG A 17 -3.28 -4.61 -3.59
C ARG A 17 -4.50 -4.08 -2.83
N TRP A 18 -4.32 -3.69 -1.59
CA TRP A 18 -5.39 -3.11 -0.78
C TRP A 18 -5.91 -1.81 -1.43
N LEU A 19 -5.00 -0.94 -1.85
CA LEU A 19 -5.35 0.32 -2.47
C LEU A 19 -6.13 0.11 -3.77
N ALA A 20 -5.77 -0.92 -4.54
CA ALA A 20 -6.45 -1.26 -5.77
C ALA A 20 -7.85 -1.88 -5.54
N GLY A 21 -8.19 -2.18 -4.30
CA GLY A 21 -9.48 -2.76 -3.96
C GLY A 21 -9.55 -4.28 -4.06
N LEU A 22 -8.40 -4.94 -4.20
CA LEU A 22 -8.35 -6.40 -4.28
C LEU A 22 -8.53 -7.02 -2.90
N LYS A 23 -9.04 -8.24 -2.88
CA LYS A 23 -9.19 -9.01 -1.64
C LYS A 23 -7.83 -9.52 -1.17
N PRO A 24 -7.67 -9.77 0.14
CA PRO A 24 -6.44 -10.38 0.67
C PRO A 24 -6.18 -11.74 0.02
N VAL A 25 -4.91 -12.07 -0.15
CA VAL A 25 -4.52 -13.38 -0.69
C VAL A 25 -4.87 -14.50 0.28
N PHE A 26 -4.66 -14.25 1.58
CA PHE A 26 -4.97 -15.21 2.63
C PHE A 26 -5.73 -14.53 3.76
N GLY A 27 -6.75 -15.20 4.29
CA GLY A 27 -7.50 -14.70 5.43
C GLY A 27 -8.36 -13.48 5.09
N SER A 28 -8.72 -12.73 6.12
CA SER A 28 -9.61 -11.57 6.00
C SER A 28 -8.88 -10.23 5.93
N LYS A 29 -7.56 -10.23 6.11
CA LYS A 29 -6.76 -9.01 6.14
C LYS A 29 -5.57 -9.10 5.20
N HIS A 30 -5.18 -7.95 4.65
CA HIS A 30 -3.93 -7.85 3.90
C HIS A 30 -2.73 -7.94 4.83
N TYR A 31 -1.58 -8.30 4.27
CA TYR A 31 -0.37 -8.51 5.07
C TYR A 31 -0.02 -7.31 5.95
N PHE A 32 -0.11 -6.08 5.40
CA PHE A 32 0.25 -4.88 6.16
C PHE A 32 -0.73 -4.56 7.30
N GLU A 33 -1.96 -5.06 7.22
CA GLU A 33 -2.99 -4.74 8.22
C GLU A 33 -2.71 -5.32 9.60
N LYS A 34 -1.80 -6.28 9.71
CA LYS A 34 -1.42 -6.85 10.99
C LYS A 34 -0.46 -5.96 11.79
N TYR A 35 0.08 -4.93 11.18
CA TYR A 35 0.97 -3.99 11.86
C TYR A 35 0.18 -2.86 12.50
N SER A 36 0.67 -2.36 13.66
CA SER A 36 -0.02 -1.32 14.41
C SER A 36 -0.19 -0.01 13.63
N TYR A 37 0.75 0.28 12.74
CA TYR A 37 0.70 1.51 11.94
C TYR A 37 -0.23 1.42 10.72
N SER A 38 -0.86 0.28 10.50
CA SER A 38 -1.72 0.10 9.33
C SER A 38 -2.90 1.07 9.31
N ARG A 39 -3.44 1.41 10.46
CA ARG A 39 -4.55 2.36 10.56
C ARG A 39 -4.16 3.72 9.97
N CYS A 40 -2.95 4.19 10.25
CA CYS A 40 -2.42 5.43 9.70
C CYS A 40 -2.35 5.36 8.16
N VAL A 41 -1.86 4.24 7.63
CA VAL A 41 -1.77 4.03 6.17
C VAL A 41 -3.17 4.06 5.55
N ILE A 42 -4.13 3.40 6.16
CA ILE A 42 -5.51 3.36 5.70
C ILE A 42 -6.11 4.77 5.68
N GLU A 43 -5.87 5.57 6.68
CA GLU A 43 -6.36 6.94 6.73
C GLU A 43 -5.77 7.80 5.62
N LYS A 44 -4.48 7.67 5.36
CA LYS A 44 -3.80 8.47 4.34
C LYS A 44 -4.20 8.10 2.91
N LEU A 45 -4.43 6.82 2.64
CA LEU A 45 -4.70 6.33 1.29
C LEU A 45 -6.13 5.88 1.05
N GLY A 46 -6.96 5.87 2.08
CA GLY A 46 -8.31 5.32 1.99
C GLY A 46 -9.20 5.99 0.94
N ALA A 47 -9.03 7.30 0.71
CA ALA A 47 -9.82 8.04 -0.26
C ALA A 47 -9.61 7.54 -1.69
N TYR A 48 -8.47 6.91 -1.96
CA TYR A 48 -8.13 6.42 -3.29
C TYR A 48 -8.42 4.93 -3.49
N ARG A 49 -8.84 4.24 -2.43
CA ARG A 49 -9.07 2.80 -2.50
C ARG A 49 -10.18 2.47 -3.47
N GLY A 50 -9.87 1.60 -4.43
CA GLY A 50 -10.85 1.14 -5.42
C GLY A 50 -11.11 2.12 -6.54
N ALA A 51 -10.45 3.28 -6.55
CA ALA A 51 -10.67 4.31 -7.55
C ALA A 51 -10.01 4.01 -8.90
N ARG A 52 -9.13 3.02 -8.95
CA ARG A 52 -8.34 2.68 -10.14
C ARG A 52 -7.50 3.84 -10.65
N GLU A 53 -7.11 4.71 -9.73
CA GLU A 53 -6.30 5.88 -10.02
C GLU A 53 -5.11 5.88 -9.09
N CYS A 54 -3.92 6.20 -9.62
CA CYS A 54 -2.72 6.31 -8.80
C CYS A 54 -2.83 7.56 -7.91
N PRO A 55 -2.71 7.42 -6.58
CA PRO A 55 -2.82 8.56 -5.68
C PRO A 55 -1.66 9.55 -5.80
N PHE A 56 -0.57 9.16 -6.45
CA PHE A 56 0.63 9.99 -6.55
C PHE A 56 0.70 10.79 -7.85
N CYS A 57 0.40 10.15 -8.99
CA CYS A 57 0.45 10.81 -10.29
C CYS A 57 -0.91 10.98 -10.96
N HIS A 58 -1.96 10.44 -10.34
CA HIS A 58 -3.35 10.54 -10.80
C HIS A 58 -3.65 9.90 -12.15
N LYS A 59 -2.78 9.01 -12.60
CA LYS A 59 -3.02 8.24 -13.82
C LYS A 59 -4.13 7.22 -13.55
N LYS A 60 -5.08 7.11 -14.47
CA LYS A 60 -6.18 6.17 -14.36
C LYS A 60 -5.89 4.88 -15.10
N PHE A 61 -6.40 3.76 -14.56
CA PHE A 61 -6.16 2.44 -15.11
C PHE A 61 -7.48 1.69 -15.28
N ARG A 62 -7.59 0.96 -16.37
CA ARG A 62 -8.75 0.10 -16.61
C ARG A 62 -8.62 -1.20 -15.84
N ARG A 63 -7.39 -1.73 -15.74
CA ARG A 63 -7.12 -3.00 -15.08
C ARG A 63 -6.53 -2.76 -13.70
N ILE A 64 -7.06 -3.43 -12.70
CA ILE A 64 -6.57 -3.34 -11.33
C ILE A 64 -5.11 -3.81 -11.26
N ALA A 65 -4.78 -4.89 -11.97
CA ALA A 65 -3.40 -5.40 -11.98
C ALA A 65 -2.40 -4.38 -12.51
N ALA A 66 -2.81 -3.58 -13.49
CA ALA A 66 -1.95 -2.53 -14.05
C ALA A 66 -1.67 -1.46 -12.99
N LEU A 67 -2.66 -1.10 -12.19
CA LEU A 67 -2.47 -0.14 -11.09
C LEU A 67 -1.50 -0.67 -10.05
N VAL A 68 -1.65 -1.93 -9.63
CA VAL A 68 -0.76 -2.56 -8.65
C VAL A 68 0.69 -2.54 -9.16
N THR A 69 0.89 -2.98 -10.41
CA THR A 69 2.22 -2.99 -11.04
C THR A 69 2.81 -1.59 -11.11
N HIS A 70 2.00 -0.61 -11.49
CA HIS A 70 2.42 0.78 -11.58
C HIS A 70 2.89 1.32 -10.22
N LEU A 71 2.11 1.07 -9.17
CA LEU A 71 2.47 1.51 -7.81
C LEU A 71 3.80 0.90 -7.35
N ILE A 72 3.98 -0.39 -7.55
CA ILE A 72 5.20 -1.07 -7.13
C ILE A 72 6.40 -0.63 -7.97
N LYS A 73 6.22 -0.47 -9.27
CA LYS A 73 7.32 -0.15 -10.17
C LYS A 73 7.76 1.32 -10.09
N PHE A 74 6.80 2.24 -10.00
CA PHE A 74 7.10 3.68 -10.09
C PHE A 74 6.94 4.46 -8.80
N HIS A 75 6.19 3.94 -7.83
CA HIS A 75 5.88 4.68 -6.60
C HIS A 75 6.21 3.92 -5.32
N SER A 76 7.09 2.92 -5.40
CA SER A 76 7.48 2.16 -4.20
C SER A 76 8.13 3.05 -3.15
N GLU A 77 8.94 4.03 -3.57
CA GLU A 77 9.59 4.95 -2.64
C GLU A 77 8.58 5.82 -1.90
N GLU A 78 7.56 6.29 -2.61
CA GLU A 78 6.50 7.11 -2.01
C GLU A 78 5.67 6.30 -1.03
N LEU A 79 5.37 5.04 -1.36
CA LEU A 79 4.69 4.13 -0.46
C LEU A 79 5.53 3.87 0.79
N GLU A 80 6.85 3.67 0.62
CA GLU A 80 7.77 3.49 1.73
C GLU A 80 7.78 4.69 2.66
N GLU A 81 7.78 5.90 2.11
CA GLU A 81 7.74 7.12 2.91
C GLU A 81 6.50 7.18 3.78
N ILE A 82 5.35 6.82 3.22
CA ILE A 82 4.10 6.78 3.97
C ILE A 82 4.18 5.76 5.10
N LEU A 83 4.71 4.57 4.81
CA LEU A 83 4.87 3.52 5.80
C LEU A 83 5.80 3.94 6.93
N GLU A 84 6.92 4.57 6.58
CA GLU A 84 7.89 5.05 7.57
C GLU A 84 7.31 6.14 8.48
N LYS A 85 6.61 7.11 7.89
CA LYS A 85 5.95 8.16 8.66
C LYS A 85 4.88 7.59 9.58
N CYS A 86 4.09 6.66 9.07
CA CYS A 86 3.05 6.03 9.89
C CYS A 86 3.65 5.22 11.03
N ARG A 87 4.77 4.54 10.78
CA ARG A 87 5.46 3.79 11.81
C ARG A 87 5.99 4.71 12.91
N GLU A 88 6.56 5.86 12.53
CA GLU A 88 7.04 6.85 13.47
C GLU A 88 5.91 7.45 14.30
N GLU A 89 4.79 7.76 13.67
CA GLU A 89 3.62 8.31 14.35
C GLU A 89 2.98 7.33 15.33
N SER A 90 3.12 6.03 15.08
CA SER A 90 2.55 4.98 15.91
C SER A 90 3.45 4.54 17.06
N SER A 91 4.69 4.96 17.08
CA SER A 91 5.65 4.54 18.11
C SER A 91 5.60 5.38 19.37
#